data_9c7fd5b8c4775213aa7e1903a2ac626e
#
_entry.id   9c7fd5b8c4775213aa7e1903a2ac626e
#
_cell.length_a   1.000
_cell.length_b   1.000
_cell.length_c   1.000
_cell.angle_alpha   90.00
_cell.angle_beta   90.00
_cell.angle_gamma   90.00
#
_symmetry.space_group_name_H-M   'P 1'
#
loop_
_entity.id
_entity.type
_entity.pdbx_description
1 polymer ?
#
loop_
_entity_poly.entity_id
_entity_poly.type
_entity_poly.pdbx_seq_one_letter_code
_entity_poly.pdbx_strand_id
1 'polypeptide(L)'
;MSEPTTRGLDPAWVADQIGAERATFDGFIGTGQIGRNARFSITGHEATSVVVKVPADDPGVRQIGFDQGLYPKECLFYREIVDLVEVRTPRPLAVDIDPAAVDFALVLEDMAQSEAGDQFTEATDDELSLAVEQAARLHGPTWGAEHAALQDLRGGDDGRTAMAGILEMFLPMCLDRLDGRLDDDTIPVLHRFIELASLWLHREIATEGLVHADFRPDNFLFGRIDDAPPLAVVDWQTLTIGASVSDVAYLLGAAIAPARRREVEHDQLATYRDLLAGYGVEYDAETCWNEYALASLHGIVVGITATIMATETERGNNLFALMLNRHARHAIDVDALDRLAALA
;
A
#
# COMPACT_ATOMS: atom_id res chain seq x y z
N MET A 1 4.40 2.49 -35.94
CA MET A 1 3.18 2.25 -35.16
C MET A 1 3.15 3.40 -34.16
N SER A 2 2.10 4.24 -34.18
CA SER A 2 1.91 5.27 -33.14
C SER A 2 1.79 4.58 -31.80
N GLU A 3 2.56 5.05 -30.80
CA GLU A 3 2.40 4.60 -29.42
C GLU A 3 0.93 4.68 -29.01
N PRO A 4 0.40 3.70 -28.26
CA PRO A 4 -0.96 3.78 -27.77
C PRO A 4 -1.03 4.96 -26.79
N THR A 5 -1.61 6.05 -27.25
CA THR A 5 -1.80 7.23 -26.42
C THR A 5 -2.87 6.87 -25.39
N THR A 6 -2.49 6.78 -24.12
CA THR A 6 -3.43 6.57 -23.02
C THR A 6 -4.47 7.70 -23.03
N ARG A 7 -5.75 7.35 -23.10
CA ARG A 7 -6.85 8.35 -23.21
C ARG A 7 -6.87 9.36 -22.07
N GLY A 8 -6.49 8.94 -20.84
CA GLY A 8 -6.38 9.83 -19.69
C GLY A 8 -5.35 10.95 -19.82
N LEU A 9 -4.50 10.95 -20.85
CA LEU A 9 -3.57 12.04 -21.14
C LEU A 9 -4.11 13.01 -22.20
N ASP A 10 -5.27 12.77 -22.80
CA ASP A 10 -5.93 13.71 -23.70
C ASP A 10 -6.69 14.78 -22.88
N PRO A 11 -6.28 16.08 -22.98
CA PRO A 11 -6.97 17.14 -22.25
C PRO A 11 -8.46 17.27 -22.58
N ALA A 12 -8.86 16.96 -23.81
CA ALA A 12 -10.27 17.03 -24.22
C ALA A 12 -11.07 15.93 -23.50
N TRP A 13 -10.51 14.72 -23.42
CA TRP A 13 -11.13 13.63 -22.67
C TRP A 13 -11.24 13.96 -21.17
N VAL A 14 -10.17 14.50 -20.55
CA VAL A 14 -10.19 14.87 -19.12
C VAL A 14 -11.27 15.92 -18.85
N ALA A 15 -11.39 16.96 -19.69
CA ALA A 15 -12.41 17.98 -19.52
C ALA A 15 -13.84 17.40 -19.64
N ASP A 16 -14.08 16.52 -20.61
CA ASP A 16 -15.36 15.84 -20.82
C ASP A 16 -15.77 15.00 -19.61
N GLN A 17 -14.82 14.23 -19.05
CA GLN A 17 -15.10 13.33 -17.91
C GLN A 17 -15.59 14.06 -16.66
N ILE A 18 -15.15 15.28 -16.44
CA ILE A 18 -15.52 16.05 -15.23
C ILE A 18 -16.49 17.19 -15.54
N GLY A 19 -16.93 17.35 -16.78
CA GLY A 19 -17.83 18.45 -17.19
C GLY A 19 -17.18 19.83 -17.15
N ALA A 20 -15.87 19.94 -17.38
CA ALA A 20 -15.14 21.17 -17.41
C ALA A 20 -15.15 21.80 -18.83
N GLU A 21 -14.95 23.12 -18.91
CA GLU A 21 -14.80 23.79 -20.23
C GLU A 21 -13.48 23.44 -20.92
N ARG A 22 -12.42 23.27 -20.12
CA ARG A 22 -11.08 22.95 -20.63
C ARG A 22 -10.22 22.31 -19.54
N ALA A 23 -9.41 21.33 -19.95
CA ALA A 23 -8.24 20.86 -19.22
C ALA A 23 -6.95 21.22 -20.00
N THR A 24 -5.86 21.44 -19.29
CA THR A 24 -4.52 21.70 -19.86
C THR A 24 -3.53 20.82 -19.15
N PHE A 25 -2.76 20.03 -19.88
CA PHE A 25 -1.72 19.17 -19.32
C PHE A 25 -0.55 20.04 -18.80
N ASP A 26 -0.25 19.96 -17.51
CA ASP A 26 0.82 20.72 -16.87
C ASP A 26 2.12 19.92 -16.77
N GLY A 27 2.04 18.60 -16.72
CA GLY A 27 3.19 17.69 -16.61
C GLY A 27 2.93 16.47 -15.76
N PHE A 28 3.89 15.56 -15.76
CA PHE A 28 3.89 14.42 -14.85
C PHE A 28 4.38 14.82 -13.47
N ILE A 29 3.83 14.15 -12.44
CA ILE A 29 4.20 14.33 -11.03
C ILE A 29 4.52 12.99 -10.39
N GLY A 30 5.40 12.99 -9.37
CA GLY A 30 5.81 11.78 -8.68
C GLY A 30 6.74 10.87 -9.52
N THR A 31 7.05 9.71 -8.95
CA THR A 31 8.01 8.74 -9.51
C THR A 31 7.44 7.32 -9.57
N GLY A 32 6.11 7.19 -9.72
CA GLY A 32 5.43 5.88 -9.76
C GLY A 32 6.03 4.97 -10.85
N GLN A 33 6.29 3.70 -10.50
CA GLN A 33 6.89 2.73 -11.42
C GLN A 33 5.84 1.93 -12.21
N ILE A 34 4.70 1.65 -11.61
CA ILE A 34 3.62 0.85 -12.20
C ILE A 34 2.59 1.74 -12.90
N GLY A 35 2.37 2.96 -12.41
CA GLY A 35 1.49 3.97 -13.01
C GLY A 35 2.15 5.32 -13.04
N ARG A 36 1.58 6.24 -13.80
CA ARG A 36 2.03 7.64 -13.90
C ARG A 36 0.92 8.58 -13.47
N ASN A 37 1.29 9.64 -12.77
CA ASN A 37 0.38 10.70 -12.39
C ASN A 37 0.67 11.93 -13.23
N ALA A 38 -0.37 12.50 -13.84
CA ALA A 38 -0.30 13.74 -14.63
C ALA A 38 -1.18 14.80 -13.96
N ARG A 39 -0.67 16.02 -13.82
CA ARG A 39 -1.46 17.17 -13.36
C ARG A 39 -2.05 17.91 -14.55
N PHE A 40 -3.29 18.36 -14.38
CA PHE A 40 -4.01 19.19 -15.33
C PHE A 40 -4.57 20.41 -14.63
N SER A 41 -4.38 21.59 -15.23
CA SER A 41 -5.12 22.80 -14.90
C SER A 41 -6.51 22.76 -15.53
N ILE A 42 -7.54 23.17 -14.78
CA ILE A 42 -8.95 23.07 -15.17
C ILE A 42 -9.58 24.45 -15.20
N THR A 43 -10.44 24.71 -16.21
CA THR A 43 -11.28 25.90 -16.30
C THR A 43 -12.75 25.53 -16.52
N GLY A 44 -13.67 26.34 -15.99
CA GLY A 44 -15.11 26.11 -16.11
C GLY A 44 -15.62 24.96 -15.22
N HIS A 45 -14.91 24.67 -14.12
CA HIS A 45 -15.30 23.67 -13.11
C HIS A 45 -14.92 24.18 -11.71
N GLU A 46 -15.50 23.58 -10.64
CA GLU A 46 -15.18 23.96 -9.27
C GLU A 46 -13.72 23.65 -8.88
N ALA A 47 -13.19 22.51 -9.38
CA ALA A 47 -11.77 22.21 -9.25
C ALA A 47 -10.96 23.06 -10.23
N THR A 48 -9.86 23.66 -9.76
CA THR A 48 -8.90 24.43 -10.58
C THR A 48 -7.77 23.56 -11.12
N SER A 49 -7.55 22.41 -10.53
CA SER A 49 -6.60 21.38 -10.99
C SER A 49 -7.07 19.99 -10.61
N VAL A 50 -6.61 18.98 -11.33
CA VAL A 50 -6.82 17.56 -11.07
C VAL A 50 -5.55 16.77 -11.31
N VAL A 51 -5.45 15.60 -10.68
CA VAL A 51 -4.41 14.60 -10.98
C VAL A 51 -5.06 13.45 -11.72
N VAL A 52 -4.47 13.05 -12.84
CA VAL A 52 -4.91 11.88 -13.61
C VAL A 52 -3.87 10.78 -13.47
N LYS A 53 -4.24 9.64 -12.87
CA LYS A 53 -3.40 8.44 -12.83
C LYS A 53 -3.71 7.59 -14.05
N VAL A 54 -2.65 7.15 -14.74
CA VAL A 54 -2.71 6.34 -15.97
C VAL A 54 -1.70 5.20 -15.91
N PRO A 55 -1.80 4.16 -16.75
CA PRO A 55 -0.84 3.06 -16.78
C PRO A 55 0.59 3.53 -17.09
N ALA A 56 1.56 2.67 -16.77
CA ALA A 56 2.95 2.87 -17.20
C ALA A 56 3.06 2.99 -18.73
N ASP A 57 4.11 3.68 -19.21
CA ASP A 57 4.41 3.78 -20.66
C ASP A 57 4.90 2.46 -21.23
N ASP A 58 5.73 1.73 -20.47
CA ASP A 58 6.27 0.45 -20.90
C ASP A 58 5.13 -0.59 -21.04
N PRO A 59 4.93 -1.16 -22.23
CA PRO A 59 3.84 -2.13 -22.47
C PRO A 59 3.95 -3.39 -21.59
N GLY A 60 5.15 -3.82 -21.25
CA GLY A 60 5.37 -5.00 -20.39
C GLY A 60 4.96 -4.71 -18.95
N VAL A 61 5.37 -3.57 -18.39
CA VAL A 61 4.95 -3.12 -17.05
C VAL A 61 3.44 -2.91 -17.01
N ARG A 62 2.87 -2.31 -18.05
CA ARG A 62 1.41 -2.12 -18.18
C ARG A 62 0.67 -3.45 -18.14
N GLN A 63 1.11 -4.44 -18.93
CA GLN A 63 0.50 -5.77 -18.94
C GLN A 63 0.59 -6.45 -17.57
N ILE A 64 1.75 -6.39 -16.92
CA ILE A 64 1.95 -6.92 -15.56
C ILE A 64 0.95 -6.27 -14.58
N GLY A 65 0.77 -4.94 -14.64
CA GLY A 65 -0.16 -4.22 -13.77
C GLY A 65 -1.62 -4.70 -13.92
N PHE A 66 -2.04 -5.06 -15.14
CA PHE A 66 -3.35 -5.67 -15.38
C PHE A 66 -3.41 -7.12 -14.93
N ASP A 67 -2.45 -7.96 -15.33
CA ASP A 67 -2.44 -9.40 -15.04
C ASP A 67 -2.39 -9.69 -13.53
N GLN A 68 -1.71 -8.84 -12.77
CA GLN A 68 -1.66 -8.90 -11.30
C GLN A 68 -2.85 -8.20 -10.63
N GLY A 69 -3.75 -7.61 -11.40
CA GLY A 69 -4.93 -6.94 -10.89
C GLY A 69 -4.66 -5.60 -10.19
N LEU A 70 -3.45 -5.02 -10.32
CA LEU A 70 -3.09 -3.77 -9.63
C LEU A 70 -3.99 -2.61 -10.07
N TYR A 71 -4.12 -2.36 -11.37
CA TYR A 71 -4.99 -1.31 -11.89
C TYR A 71 -6.48 -1.58 -11.66
N PRO A 72 -6.99 -2.82 -11.91
CA PRO A 72 -8.37 -3.16 -11.58
C PRO A 72 -8.74 -2.93 -10.11
N LYS A 73 -7.86 -3.29 -9.16
CA LYS A 73 -8.08 -3.08 -7.73
C LYS A 73 -8.18 -1.61 -7.35
N GLU A 74 -7.29 -0.77 -7.88
CA GLU A 74 -7.32 0.66 -7.61
C GLU A 74 -8.55 1.32 -8.22
N CYS A 75 -8.95 0.93 -9.44
CA CYS A 75 -10.22 1.37 -10.04
C CYS A 75 -11.44 0.89 -9.25
N LEU A 76 -11.41 -0.35 -8.74
CA LEU A 76 -12.46 -0.89 -7.87
C LEU A 76 -12.58 -0.06 -6.57
N PHE A 77 -11.44 0.26 -5.94
CA PHE A 77 -11.43 1.09 -4.74
C PHE A 77 -12.14 2.42 -4.97
N TYR A 78 -11.73 3.18 -5.97
CA TYR A 78 -12.28 4.51 -6.21
C TYR A 78 -13.71 4.48 -6.77
N ARG A 79 -14.17 3.38 -7.38
CA ARG A 79 -15.51 3.27 -7.95
C ARG A 79 -16.55 2.74 -6.98
N GLU A 80 -16.15 1.80 -6.07
CA GLU A 80 -17.12 1.03 -5.28
C GLU A 80 -16.80 0.98 -3.78
N ILE A 81 -15.55 1.21 -3.38
CA ILE A 81 -15.12 0.99 -1.99
C ILE A 81 -14.90 2.31 -1.24
N VAL A 82 -14.50 3.36 -1.93
CA VAL A 82 -14.16 4.64 -1.30
C VAL A 82 -15.27 5.19 -0.40
N ASP A 83 -16.52 4.98 -0.75
CA ASP A 83 -17.69 5.42 0.03
C ASP A 83 -18.03 4.49 1.21
N LEU A 84 -17.37 3.33 1.31
CA LEU A 84 -17.52 2.39 2.43
C LEU A 84 -16.56 2.66 3.58
N VAL A 85 -15.56 3.49 3.36
CA VAL A 85 -14.47 3.76 4.30
C VAL A 85 -14.42 5.23 4.68
N GLU A 86 -13.78 5.53 5.80
CA GLU A 86 -13.62 6.91 6.28
C GLU A 86 -12.17 7.42 6.15
N VAL A 87 -11.27 6.57 5.64
CA VAL A 87 -9.88 6.96 5.38
C VAL A 87 -9.85 8.13 4.39
N ARG A 88 -9.07 9.16 4.69
CA ARG A 88 -8.91 10.29 3.76
C ARG A 88 -8.04 9.87 2.58
N THR A 89 -8.58 10.01 1.38
CA THR A 89 -7.92 9.76 0.11
C THR A 89 -8.31 10.85 -0.89
N PRO A 90 -7.55 11.10 -1.98
CA PRO A 90 -8.00 12.00 -3.02
C PRO A 90 -9.39 11.62 -3.54
N ARG A 91 -10.31 12.56 -3.58
CA ARG A 91 -11.68 12.31 -4.06
C ARG A 91 -11.67 11.93 -5.54
N PRO A 92 -12.29 10.82 -5.97
CA PRO A 92 -12.45 10.49 -7.37
C PRO A 92 -13.43 11.45 -8.05
N LEU A 93 -13.07 11.94 -9.23
CA LEU A 93 -13.93 12.74 -10.11
C LEU A 93 -14.39 11.92 -11.30
N ALA A 94 -13.54 11.00 -11.81
CA ALA A 94 -13.92 10.00 -12.79
C ALA A 94 -13.03 8.77 -12.67
N VAL A 95 -13.62 7.58 -12.96
CA VAL A 95 -12.94 6.29 -12.98
C VAL A 95 -13.26 5.59 -14.28
N ASP A 96 -12.27 5.33 -15.10
CA ASP A 96 -12.43 4.63 -16.36
C ASP A 96 -11.40 3.51 -16.49
N ILE A 97 -11.83 2.34 -16.95
CA ILE A 97 -10.96 1.17 -17.17
C ILE A 97 -11.43 0.39 -18.39
N ASP A 98 -10.49 0.08 -19.26
CA ASP A 98 -10.68 -0.76 -20.44
C ASP A 98 -9.67 -1.93 -20.43
N PRO A 99 -10.04 -3.10 -19.88
CA PRO A 99 -9.16 -4.24 -19.82
C PRO A 99 -8.74 -4.76 -21.19
N ALA A 100 -9.57 -4.58 -22.23
CA ALA A 100 -9.26 -5.05 -23.58
C ALA A 100 -8.16 -4.19 -24.24
N ALA A 101 -8.12 -2.91 -23.89
CA ALA A 101 -7.06 -2.00 -24.34
C ALA A 101 -5.85 -1.97 -23.39
N VAL A 102 -5.90 -2.70 -22.26
CA VAL A 102 -4.91 -2.63 -21.19
C VAL A 102 -4.70 -1.18 -20.76
N ASP A 103 -5.81 -0.42 -20.57
CA ASP A 103 -5.82 1.00 -20.28
C ASP A 103 -6.76 1.34 -19.12
N PHE A 104 -6.39 2.36 -18.34
CA PHE A 104 -7.25 2.95 -17.31
C PHE A 104 -6.93 4.44 -17.14
N ALA A 105 -7.86 5.18 -16.55
CA ALA A 105 -7.64 6.53 -16.10
C ALA A 105 -8.47 6.81 -14.82
N LEU A 106 -7.80 7.33 -13.81
CA LEU A 106 -8.42 7.85 -12.59
C LEU A 106 -8.24 9.36 -12.58
N VAL A 107 -9.33 10.12 -12.65
CA VAL A 107 -9.30 11.58 -12.47
C VAL A 107 -9.58 11.85 -10.99
N LEU A 108 -8.60 12.36 -10.29
CA LEU A 108 -8.60 12.52 -8.83
C LEU A 108 -8.44 13.99 -8.44
N GLU A 109 -8.93 14.32 -7.25
CA GLU A 109 -8.62 15.57 -6.56
C GLU A 109 -7.12 15.83 -6.54
N ASP A 110 -6.70 17.06 -6.84
CA ASP A 110 -5.31 17.47 -6.75
C ASP A 110 -4.97 17.88 -5.32
N MET A 111 -4.12 17.09 -4.68
CA MET A 111 -3.59 17.35 -3.34
C MET A 111 -2.35 18.26 -3.38
N ALA A 112 -2.37 19.29 -4.21
CA ALA A 112 -1.22 20.19 -4.46
C ALA A 112 -0.69 20.89 -3.19
N GLN A 113 -1.49 20.96 -2.13
CA GLN A 113 -1.13 21.57 -0.84
C GLN A 113 -0.57 20.56 0.16
N SER A 114 -0.30 19.35 -0.29
CA SER A 114 0.28 18.27 0.50
C SER A 114 1.64 17.88 -0.06
N GLU A 115 2.46 17.28 0.79
CA GLU A 115 3.77 16.74 0.44
C GLU A 115 3.82 15.25 0.71
N ALA A 116 4.39 14.48 -0.21
CA ALA A 116 4.58 13.05 -0.02
C ALA A 116 5.55 12.77 1.14
N GLY A 117 5.24 11.76 1.93
CA GLY A 117 6.19 11.25 2.92
C GLY A 117 7.42 10.63 2.24
N ASP A 118 8.45 10.37 3.03
CA ASP A 118 9.70 9.74 2.57
C ASP A 118 10.13 8.69 3.59
N GLN A 119 10.16 7.44 3.19
CA GLN A 119 10.54 6.32 4.06
C GLN A 119 12.00 6.34 4.54
N PHE A 120 12.86 7.14 3.91
CA PHE A 120 14.22 7.39 4.42
C PHE A 120 14.25 8.35 5.61
N THR A 121 13.18 9.12 5.81
CA THR A 121 13.02 10.00 6.96
C THR A 121 12.11 9.32 7.98
N GLU A 122 12.54 9.30 9.25
CA GLU A 122 11.69 8.75 10.31
C GLU A 122 10.45 9.64 10.52
N ALA A 123 9.28 9.01 10.56
CA ALA A 123 8.04 9.70 10.87
C ALA A 123 8.06 10.25 12.31
N THR A 124 7.50 11.43 12.50
CA THR A 124 7.28 12.03 13.83
C THR A 124 6.17 11.30 14.60
N ASP A 125 6.01 11.58 15.89
CA ASP A 125 4.90 11.00 16.68
C ASP A 125 3.53 11.45 16.17
N ASP A 126 3.43 12.71 15.72
CA ASP A 126 2.20 13.24 15.13
C ASP A 126 1.87 12.54 13.80
N GLU A 127 2.85 12.36 12.93
CA GLU A 127 2.67 11.65 11.66
C GLU A 127 2.28 10.17 11.85
N LEU A 128 2.89 9.49 12.85
CA LEU A 128 2.49 8.13 13.22
C LEU A 128 1.05 8.08 13.74
N SER A 129 0.67 9.00 14.61
CA SER A 129 -0.68 9.08 15.17
C SER A 129 -1.72 9.32 14.09
N LEU A 130 -1.46 10.24 13.15
CA LEU A 130 -2.30 10.49 11.98
C LEU A 130 -2.43 9.24 11.10
N ALA A 131 -1.32 8.53 10.85
CA ALA A 131 -1.35 7.32 10.02
C ALA A 131 -2.14 6.18 10.70
N VAL A 132 -1.97 5.96 12.01
CA VAL A 132 -2.74 4.98 12.79
C VAL A 132 -4.23 5.33 12.79
N GLU A 133 -4.59 6.62 12.87
CA GLU A 133 -5.97 7.08 12.72
C GLU A 133 -6.53 6.72 11.33
N GLN A 134 -5.78 6.97 10.26
CA GLN A 134 -6.21 6.61 8.91
C GLN A 134 -6.35 5.09 8.74
N ALA A 135 -5.48 4.28 9.34
CA ALA A 135 -5.64 2.82 9.35
C ALA A 135 -6.94 2.39 10.05
N ALA A 136 -7.27 2.99 11.22
CA ALA A 136 -8.52 2.69 11.90
C ALA A 136 -9.76 3.13 11.08
N ARG A 137 -9.69 4.26 10.36
CA ARG A 137 -10.73 4.76 9.44
C ARG A 137 -10.93 3.88 8.20
N LEU A 138 -9.90 3.15 7.79
CA LEU A 138 -9.98 2.13 6.74
C LEU A 138 -10.61 0.84 7.28
N HIS A 139 -10.10 0.35 8.41
CA HIS A 139 -10.42 -0.98 8.93
C HIS A 139 -11.74 -1.03 9.70
N GLY A 140 -12.09 0.01 10.45
CA GLY A 140 -13.29 0.03 11.28
C GLY A 140 -14.59 -0.22 10.48
N PRO A 141 -14.86 0.55 9.41
CA PRO A 141 -16.05 0.34 8.59
C PRO A 141 -16.04 -0.98 7.81
N THR A 142 -14.88 -1.59 7.57
CA THR A 142 -14.71 -2.81 6.77
C THR A 142 -14.39 -4.05 7.62
N TRP A 143 -14.51 -3.94 8.93
CA TRP A 143 -14.25 -5.03 9.86
C TRP A 143 -15.14 -6.25 9.58
N GLY A 144 -14.52 -7.43 9.51
CA GLY A 144 -15.19 -8.66 9.11
C GLY A 144 -15.33 -8.83 7.59
N ALA A 145 -15.06 -7.80 6.79
CA ALA A 145 -15.07 -7.82 5.33
C ALA A 145 -16.35 -8.42 4.71
N GLU A 146 -17.52 -8.17 5.31
CA GLU A 146 -18.80 -8.78 4.89
C GLU A 146 -19.41 -8.12 3.64
N HIS A 147 -18.98 -6.91 3.28
CA HIS A 147 -19.54 -6.17 2.15
C HIS A 147 -19.26 -6.87 0.81
N ALA A 148 -20.27 -6.91 -0.08
CA ALA A 148 -20.16 -7.63 -1.36
C ALA A 148 -19.00 -7.16 -2.24
N ALA A 149 -18.73 -5.85 -2.30
CA ALA A 149 -17.62 -5.28 -3.07
C ALA A 149 -16.21 -5.74 -2.60
N LEU A 150 -16.11 -6.30 -1.39
CA LEU A 150 -14.84 -6.77 -0.83
C LEU A 150 -14.57 -8.24 -1.14
N GLN A 151 -15.57 -9.01 -1.61
CA GLN A 151 -15.42 -10.46 -1.82
C GLN A 151 -14.42 -10.80 -2.92
N ASP A 152 -14.36 -9.99 -3.98
CA ASP A 152 -13.42 -10.19 -5.10
C ASP A 152 -11.96 -9.88 -4.73
N LEU A 153 -11.73 -9.23 -3.58
CA LEU A 153 -10.40 -8.93 -3.05
C LEU A 153 -9.82 -10.08 -2.21
N ARG A 154 -10.61 -11.10 -1.87
CA ARG A 154 -10.13 -12.25 -1.14
C ARG A 154 -9.23 -13.10 -2.02
N GLY A 155 -7.98 -13.27 -1.59
CA GLY A 155 -7.06 -14.20 -2.23
C GLY A 155 -7.53 -15.66 -2.09
N GLY A 156 -7.54 -16.41 -3.19
CA GLY A 156 -7.79 -17.86 -3.15
C GLY A 156 -6.54 -18.67 -2.75
N ASP A 157 -6.75 -19.95 -2.38
CA ASP A 157 -5.65 -20.85 -1.97
C ASP A 157 -4.60 -21.04 -3.07
N ASP A 158 -5.02 -21.07 -4.35
CA ASP A 158 -4.08 -21.16 -5.48
C ASP A 158 -3.15 -19.95 -5.53
N GLY A 159 -3.68 -18.75 -5.27
CA GLY A 159 -2.89 -17.51 -5.22
C GLY A 159 -1.89 -17.49 -4.05
N ARG A 160 -2.32 -17.98 -2.89
CA ARG A 160 -1.44 -18.11 -1.70
C ARG A 160 -0.31 -19.11 -1.95
N THR A 161 -0.63 -20.26 -2.54
CA THR A 161 0.36 -21.27 -2.92
C THR A 161 1.34 -20.76 -3.97
N ALA A 162 0.84 -20.04 -5.00
CA ALA A 162 1.68 -19.40 -6.00
C ALA A 162 2.62 -18.35 -5.38
N MET A 163 2.13 -17.54 -4.43
CA MET A 163 2.96 -16.56 -3.74
C MET A 163 4.08 -17.20 -2.92
N ALA A 164 3.82 -18.32 -2.23
CA ALA A 164 4.87 -19.06 -1.54
C ALA A 164 6.00 -19.48 -2.49
N GLY A 165 5.66 -20.04 -3.67
CA GLY A 165 6.63 -20.40 -4.70
C GLY A 165 7.37 -19.20 -5.30
N ILE A 166 6.70 -18.05 -5.46
CA ILE A 166 7.33 -16.81 -5.93
C ILE A 166 8.38 -16.33 -4.93
N LEU A 167 8.06 -16.33 -3.63
CA LEU A 167 8.99 -15.92 -2.58
C LEU A 167 10.23 -16.83 -2.53
N GLU A 168 10.04 -18.15 -2.66
CA GLU A 168 11.14 -19.11 -2.73
C GLU A 168 12.06 -18.85 -3.93
N MET A 169 11.48 -18.57 -5.10
CA MET A 169 12.22 -18.24 -6.33
C MET A 169 12.91 -16.87 -6.23
N PHE A 170 12.29 -15.88 -5.61
CA PHE A 170 12.78 -14.49 -5.57
C PHE A 170 13.86 -14.28 -4.51
N LEU A 171 13.86 -15.04 -3.40
CA LEU A 171 14.84 -14.83 -2.33
C LEU A 171 16.29 -14.86 -2.81
N PRO A 172 16.79 -15.88 -3.55
CA PRO A 172 18.19 -15.88 -4.00
C PRO A 172 18.50 -14.69 -4.91
N MET A 173 17.59 -14.28 -5.78
CA MET A 173 17.75 -13.11 -6.64
C MET A 173 17.79 -11.80 -5.83
N CYS A 174 16.95 -11.70 -4.80
CA CYS A 174 16.92 -10.57 -3.88
C CYS A 174 18.24 -10.44 -3.11
N LEU A 175 18.77 -11.55 -2.59
CA LEU A 175 20.03 -11.58 -1.88
C LEU A 175 21.21 -11.19 -2.79
N ASP A 176 21.22 -11.65 -4.04
CA ASP A 176 22.25 -11.27 -5.04
C ASP A 176 22.17 -9.76 -5.36
N ARG A 177 20.96 -9.23 -5.62
CA ARG A 177 20.77 -7.80 -5.92
C ARG A 177 21.15 -6.88 -4.76
N LEU A 178 20.90 -7.30 -3.52
CA LEU A 178 21.15 -6.51 -2.31
C LEU A 178 22.45 -6.94 -1.58
N ASP A 179 23.37 -7.62 -2.26
CA ASP A 179 24.63 -8.05 -1.66
C ASP A 179 25.37 -6.89 -0.98
N GLY A 180 25.84 -7.13 0.23
CA GLY A 180 26.54 -6.13 1.07
C GLY A 180 25.66 -4.99 1.63
N ARG A 181 24.32 -5.04 1.46
CA ARG A 181 23.37 -4.01 1.97
C ARG A 181 22.49 -4.52 3.11
N LEU A 182 22.41 -5.84 3.29
CA LEU A 182 21.61 -6.45 4.34
C LEU A 182 22.44 -6.64 5.61
N ASP A 183 21.82 -6.43 6.76
CA ASP A 183 22.43 -6.68 8.06
C ASP A 183 22.64 -8.19 8.29
N ASP A 184 23.62 -8.55 9.12
CA ASP A 184 24.02 -9.95 9.35
C ASP A 184 22.87 -10.82 9.91
N ASP A 185 21.96 -10.25 10.68
CA ASP A 185 20.81 -10.94 11.26
C ASP A 185 19.58 -10.98 10.32
N THR A 186 19.56 -10.19 9.26
CA THR A 186 18.47 -10.16 8.27
C THR A 186 18.43 -11.44 7.43
N ILE A 187 19.54 -11.88 6.88
CA ILE A 187 19.60 -13.02 5.96
C ILE A 187 19.06 -14.32 6.59
N PRO A 188 19.45 -14.71 7.83
CA PRO A 188 18.87 -15.87 8.50
C PRO A 188 17.36 -15.78 8.69
N VAL A 189 16.83 -14.58 8.99
CA VAL A 189 15.38 -14.34 9.13
C VAL A 189 14.66 -14.57 7.81
N LEU A 190 15.22 -14.04 6.69
CA LEU A 190 14.62 -14.25 5.36
C LEU A 190 14.57 -15.74 4.99
N HIS A 191 15.65 -16.49 5.19
CA HIS A 191 15.67 -17.93 4.91
C HIS A 191 14.65 -18.69 5.76
N ARG A 192 14.62 -18.44 7.06
CA ARG A 192 13.66 -19.11 7.96
C ARG A 192 12.21 -18.74 7.62
N PHE A 193 11.96 -17.49 7.22
CA PHE A 193 10.62 -17.10 6.78
C PHE A 193 10.18 -17.87 5.53
N ILE A 194 11.05 -18.04 4.53
CA ILE A 194 10.70 -18.79 3.32
C ILE A 194 10.31 -20.24 3.65
N GLU A 195 10.98 -20.89 4.59
CA GLU A 195 10.61 -22.24 5.06
C GLU A 195 9.20 -22.28 5.67
N LEU A 196 8.72 -21.17 6.22
CA LEU A 196 7.43 -21.03 6.87
C LEU A 196 6.40 -20.24 6.04
N ALA A 197 6.77 -19.76 4.84
CA ALA A 197 5.95 -18.85 4.05
C ALA A 197 4.59 -19.44 3.70
N SER A 198 4.53 -20.72 3.34
CA SER A 198 3.26 -21.40 3.06
C SER A 198 2.35 -21.42 4.29
N LEU A 199 2.90 -21.70 5.48
CA LEU A 199 2.15 -21.68 6.73
C LEU A 199 1.61 -20.28 7.02
N TRP A 200 2.44 -19.23 6.84
CA TRP A 200 2.04 -17.84 7.06
C TRP A 200 0.92 -17.42 6.11
N LEU A 201 1.01 -17.76 4.83
CA LEU A 201 0.02 -17.40 3.79
C LEU A 201 -1.33 -18.11 3.98
N HIS A 202 -1.33 -19.33 4.55
CA HIS A 202 -2.55 -20.13 4.76
C HIS A 202 -3.06 -20.10 6.20
N ARG A 203 -2.40 -19.34 7.12
CA ARG A 203 -2.86 -19.26 8.51
C ARG A 203 -4.27 -18.70 8.61
N GLU A 204 -4.98 -19.11 9.63
CA GLU A 204 -6.23 -18.46 10.00
C GLU A 204 -5.98 -17.02 10.46
N ILE A 205 -6.87 -16.11 10.09
CA ILE A 205 -6.87 -14.71 10.47
C ILE A 205 -8.11 -14.48 11.31
N ALA A 206 -7.92 -14.05 12.57
CA ALA A 206 -9.04 -13.83 13.48
C ALA A 206 -9.84 -12.56 13.13
N THR A 207 -9.19 -11.57 12.53
CA THR A 207 -9.77 -10.24 12.30
C THR A 207 -9.57 -9.78 10.87
N GLU A 208 -10.32 -10.36 9.94
CA GLU A 208 -10.26 -9.95 8.54
C GLU A 208 -10.90 -8.57 8.33
N GLY A 209 -10.27 -7.77 7.49
CA GLY A 209 -10.78 -6.49 7.01
C GLY A 209 -10.11 -6.10 5.70
N LEU A 210 -10.54 -4.97 5.14
CA LEU A 210 -9.87 -4.38 4.00
C LEU A 210 -8.53 -3.81 4.44
N VAL A 211 -7.44 -4.22 3.79
CA VAL A 211 -6.09 -3.70 4.06
C VAL A 211 -5.50 -3.08 2.80
N HIS A 212 -4.76 -2.00 2.99
CA HIS A 212 -4.03 -1.31 1.92
C HIS A 212 -2.88 -2.17 1.39
N ALA A 213 -2.22 -2.91 2.28
CA ALA A 213 -1.09 -3.82 2.02
C ALA A 213 0.22 -3.15 1.53
N ASP A 214 0.24 -1.82 1.37
CA ASP A 214 1.46 -1.00 1.18
C ASP A 214 1.34 0.32 1.98
N PHE A 215 0.93 0.22 3.26
CA PHE A 215 0.60 1.33 4.15
C PHE A 215 1.87 1.92 4.78
N ARG A 216 2.54 2.83 4.04
CA ARG A 216 3.86 3.36 4.37
C ARG A 216 4.01 4.84 4.01
N PRO A 217 5.03 5.56 4.55
CA PRO A 217 5.18 7.00 4.34
C PRO A 217 5.15 7.45 2.88
N ASP A 218 5.75 6.70 1.94
CA ASP A 218 5.76 7.07 0.51
C ASP A 218 4.35 7.12 -0.10
N ASN A 219 3.35 6.47 0.52
CA ASN A 219 1.95 6.44 0.10
C ASN A 219 1.06 7.39 0.94
N PHE A 220 1.67 8.30 1.67
CA PHE A 220 0.99 9.33 2.45
C PHE A 220 1.26 10.72 1.88
N LEU A 221 0.22 11.55 1.87
CA LEU A 221 0.30 12.96 1.53
C LEU A 221 -0.02 13.79 2.77
N PHE A 222 0.99 14.43 3.34
CA PHE A 222 0.87 15.26 4.53
C PHE A 222 0.53 16.70 4.16
N GLY A 223 -0.53 17.25 4.76
CA GLY A 223 -0.92 18.64 4.56
C GLY A 223 0.15 19.62 5.05
N ARG A 224 0.39 20.67 4.28
CA ARG A 224 1.40 21.71 4.57
C ARG A 224 0.81 23.05 4.97
N ILE A 225 -0.49 23.18 4.87
CA ILE A 225 -1.23 24.40 5.27
C ILE A 225 -2.45 24.02 6.10
N ASP A 226 -2.95 24.97 6.90
CA ASP A 226 -4.06 24.74 7.85
C ASP A 226 -5.34 24.22 7.19
N ASP A 227 -5.60 24.59 5.94
CA ASP A 227 -6.80 24.15 5.20
C ASP A 227 -6.62 22.80 4.46
N ALA A 228 -5.39 22.24 4.40
CA ALA A 228 -5.15 20.94 3.80
C ALA A 228 -5.51 19.81 4.78
N PRO A 229 -6.03 18.67 4.30
CA PRO A 229 -6.17 17.48 5.15
C PRO A 229 -4.83 17.13 5.81
N PRO A 230 -4.79 16.86 7.12
CA PRO A 230 -3.52 16.56 7.82
C PRO A 230 -2.75 15.40 7.19
N LEU A 231 -3.46 14.36 6.75
CA LEU A 231 -2.92 13.22 6.01
C LEU A 231 -3.97 12.68 5.04
N ALA A 232 -3.55 12.29 3.84
CA ALA A 232 -4.34 11.47 2.92
C ALA A 232 -3.52 10.26 2.46
N VAL A 233 -4.21 9.12 2.27
CA VAL A 233 -3.62 7.85 1.81
C VAL A 233 -3.85 7.70 0.31
N VAL A 234 -2.83 7.27 -0.42
CA VAL A 234 -2.86 7.09 -1.89
C VAL A 234 -2.30 5.71 -2.28
N ASP A 235 -2.46 5.34 -3.55
CA ASP A 235 -1.91 4.12 -4.17
C ASP A 235 -2.57 2.83 -3.69
N TRP A 236 -3.86 2.67 -4.03
CA TRP A 236 -4.73 1.56 -3.62
C TRP A 236 -4.59 0.28 -4.46
N GLN A 237 -3.53 0.16 -5.25
CA GLN A 237 -3.30 -0.95 -6.18
C GLN A 237 -3.02 -2.30 -5.52
N THR A 238 -2.56 -2.31 -4.26
CA THR A 238 -2.22 -3.53 -3.50
C THR A 238 -3.34 -4.04 -2.60
N LEU A 239 -4.48 -3.36 -2.62
CA LEU A 239 -5.66 -3.63 -1.82
C LEU A 239 -6.02 -5.13 -1.75
N THR A 240 -6.32 -5.62 -0.55
CA THR A 240 -6.71 -7.04 -0.34
C THR A 240 -7.54 -7.18 0.95
N ILE A 241 -8.05 -8.39 1.19
CA ILE A 241 -8.60 -8.77 2.48
C ILE A 241 -7.51 -9.50 3.27
N GLY A 242 -7.30 -9.08 4.51
CA GLY A 242 -6.25 -9.62 5.37
C GLY A 242 -6.46 -9.28 6.84
N ALA A 243 -5.48 -9.59 7.69
CA ALA A 243 -5.48 -9.16 9.08
C ALA A 243 -5.42 -7.63 9.12
N SER A 244 -6.45 -6.99 9.66
CA SER A 244 -6.58 -5.53 9.65
C SER A 244 -5.35 -4.83 10.27
N VAL A 245 -4.77 -5.38 11.32
CA VAL A 245 -3.58 -4.83 11.98
C VAL A 245 -2.31 -4.89 11.12
N SER A 246 -2.34 -5.57 9.97
CA SER A 246 -1.14 -5.70 9.11
C SER A 246 -0.66 -4.36 8.54
N ASP A 247 -1.56 -3.43 8.25
CA ASP A 247 -1.18 -2.08 7.82
C ASP A 247 -0.46 -1.30 8.94
N VAL A 248 -0.89 -1.48 10.20
CA VAL A 248 -0.21 -0.87 11.36
C VAL A 248 1.16 -1.52 11.59
N ALA A 249 1.26 -2.86 11.47
CA ALA A 249 2.53 -3.56 11.59
C ALA A 249 3.52 -3.15 10.49
N TYR A 250 3.02 -3.02 9.27
CA TYR A 250 3.84 -2.58 8.13
C TYR A 250 4.27 -1.11 8.28
N LEU A 251 3.36 -0.22 8.68
CA LEU A 251 3.67 1.18 9.00
C LEU A 251 4.80 1.29 10.01
N LEU A 252 4.66 0.66 11.18
CA LEU A 252 5.63 0.78 12.25
C LEU A 252 6.99 0.16 11.88
N GLY A 253 6.99 -0.92 11.09
CA GLY A 253 8.21 -1.52 10.55
C GLY A 253 8.88 -0.67 9.48
N ALA A 254 8.12 0.09 8.70
CA ALA A 254 8.64 0.91 7.60
C ALA A 254 9.05 2.33 8.02
N ALA A 255 8.22 2.99 8.85
CA ALA A 255 8.29 4.43 9.07
C ALA A 255 9.32 4.88 10.11
N ILE A 256 9.77 4.00 11.02
CA ILE A 256 10.65 4.37 12.15
C ILE A 256 11.75 3.34 12.37
N ALA A 257 12.83 3.76 13.04
CA ALA A 257 13.93 2.87 13.41
C ALA A 257 13.47 1.80 14.42
N PRO A 258 14.09 0.59 14.40
CA PRO A 258 13.68 -0.51 15.28
C PRO A 258 13.70 -0.20 16.77
N ALA A 259 14.65 0.64 17.23
CA ALA A 259 14.73 1.05 18.63
C ALA A 259 13.47 1.85 19.05
N ARG A 260 13.10 2.84 18.25
CA ARG A 260 11.93 3.67 18.51
C ARG A 260 10.61 2.88 18.34
N ARG A 261 10.55 1.96 17.35
CA ARG A 261 9.38 1.09 17.22
C ARG A 261 9.09 0.34 18.51
N ARG A 262 10.11 -0.30 19.14
CA ARG A 262 9.93 -1.02 20.41
C ARG A 262 9.41 -0.15 21.54
N GLU A 263 9.73 1.15 21.51
CA GLU A 263 9.27 2.09 22.54
C GLU A 263 7.80 2.47 22.37
N VAL A 264 7.30 2.54 21.13
CA VAL A 264 5.97 3.10 20.83
C VAL A 264 4.93 2.09 20.38
N GLU A 265 5.32 0.88 19.94
CA GLU A 265 4.41 -0.07 19.27
C GLU A 265 3.21 -0.48 20.14
N HIS A 266 3.40 -0.69 21.44
CA HIS A 266 2.31 -1.04 22.34
C HIS A 266 1.29 0.10 22.50
N ASP A 267 1.77 1.35 22.62
CA ASP A 267 0.92 2.53 22.74
C ASP A 267 0.18 2.80 21.42
N GLN A 268 0.84 2.63 20.28
CA GLN A 268 0.20 2.75 18.96
C GLN A 268 -0.87 1.68 18.74
N LEU A 269 -0.65 0.44 19.16
CA LEU A 269 -1.67 -0.62 19.10
C LEU A 269 -2.83 -0.37 20.06
N ALA A 270 -2.57 0.19 21.25
CA ALA A 270 -3.62 0.59 22.17
C ALA A 270 -4.49 1.70 21.55
N THR A 271 -3.86 2.74 20.99
CA THR A 271 -4.53 3.82 20.26
C THR A 271 -5.36 3.30 19.09
N TYR A 272 -4.79 2.40 18.28
CA TYR A 272 -5.50 1.76 17.16
C TYR A 272 -6.77 1.03 17.62
N ARG A 273 -6.67 0.24 18.69
CA ARG A 273 -7.83 -0.48 19.26
C ARG A 273 -8.89 0.45 19.83
N ASP A 274 -8.48 1.54 20.50
CA ASP A 274 -9.40 2.54 21.03
C ASP A 274 -10.16 3.26 19.89
N LEU A 275 -9.48 3.55 18.79
CA LEU A 275 -10.12 4.11 17.59
C LEU A 275 -11.10 3.13 16.95
N LEU A 276 -10.74 1.84 16.86
CA LEU A 276 -11.64 0.79 16.34
C LEU A 276 -12.88 0.60 17.23
N ALA A 277 -12.75 0.77 18.54
CA ALA A 277 -13.89 0.70 19.45
C ALA A 277 -14.95 1.78 19.12
N GLY A 278 -14.55 2.92 18.54
CA GLY A 278 -15.45 3.93 18.01
C GLY A 278 -16.36 3.43 16.87
N TYR A 279 -15.95 2.39 16.17
CA TYR A 279 -16.73 1.68 15.13
C TYR A 279 -17.50 0.47 15.69
N GLY A 280 -17.51 0.27 17.00
CA GLY A 280 -18.15 -0.88 17.64
C GLY A 280 -17.34 -2.18 17.53
N VAL A 281 -16.07 -2.11 17.19
CA VAL A 281 -15.17 -3.27 17.08
C VAL A 281 -14.61 -3.61 18.46
N GLU A 282 -14.79 -4.86 18.88
CA GLU A 282 -14.15 -5.42 20.07
C GLU A 282 -12.88 -6.18 19.63
N TYR A 283 -11.72 -5.59 19.83
CA TYR A 283 -10.42 -6.17 19.50
C TYR A 283 -9.55 -6.24 20.75
N ASP A 284 -9.48 -7.40 21.40
CA ASP A 284 -8.72 -7.55 22.63
C ASP A 284 -7.19 -7.41 22.41
N ALA A 285 -6.48 -7.07 23.49
CA ALA A 285 -5.06 -6.74 23.40
C ALA A 285 -4.18 -7.94 23.02
N GLU A 286 -4.54 -9.14 23.47
CA GLU A 286 -3.76 -10.35 23.22
C GLU A 286 -3.89 -10.79 21.76
N THR A 287 -5.12 -10.85 21.24
CA THR A 287 -5.38 -11.14 19.81
C THR A 287 -4.70 -10.10 18.92
N CYS A 288 -4.86 -8.80 19.23
CA CYS A 288 -4.21 -7.73 18.48
C CYS A 288 -2.70 -7.90 18.44
N TRP A 289 -2.06 -8.14 19.57
CA TRP A 289 -0.62 -8.35 19.66
C TRP A 289 -0.15 -9.58 18.88
N ASN A 290 -0.86 -10.70 18.98
CA ASN A 290 -0.51 -11.93 18.28
C ASN A 290 -0.64 -11.76 16.76
N GLU A 291 -1.71 -11.12 16.28
CA GLU A 291 -1.86 -10.81 14.85
C GLU A 291 -0.83 -9.79 14.37
N TYR A 292 -0.54 -8.74 15.15
CA TYR A 292 0.52 -7.77 14.85
C TYR A 292 1.88 -8.43 14.70
N ALA A 293 2.23 -9.33 15.63
CA ALA A 293 3.49 -10.05 15.57
C ALA A 293 3.62 -10.88 14.28
N LEU A 294 2.58 -11.64 13.90
CA LEU A 294 2.57 -12.41 12.66
C LEU A 294 2.51 -11.51 11.41
N ALA A 295 1.84 -10.36 11.50
CA ALA A 295 1.73 -9.39 10.42
C ALA A 295 3.05 -8.65 10.13
N SER A 296 3.99 -8.58 11.09
CA SER A 296 5.33 -8.00 10.88
C SER A 296 6.09 -8.67 9.72
N LEU A 297 5.77 -9.94 9.43
CA LEU A 297 6.33 -10.70 8.31
C LEU A 297 5.86 -10.20 6.92
N HIS A 298 4.77 -9.43 6.85
CA HIS A 298 4.28 -8.85 5.60
C HIS A 298 5.33 -7.97 4.91
N GLY A 299 6.05 -7.16 5.68
CA GLY A 299 7.11 -6.30 5.14
C GLY A 299 8.27 -7.07 4.50
N ILE A 300 8.52 -8.31 4.93
CA ILE A 300 9.49 -9.20 4.28
C ILE A 300 8.97 -9.64 2.90
N VAL A 301 7.67 -9.99 2.80
CA VAL A 301 7.03 -10.33 1.53
C VAL A 301 7.15 -9.18 0.55
N VAL A 302 6.75 -7.97 0.98
CA VAL A 302 6.83 -6.76 0.15
C VAL A 302 8.28 -6.45 -0.24
N GLY A 303 9.22 -6.51 0.71
CA GLY A 303 10.64 -6.22 0.45
C GLY A 303 11.27 -7.17 -0.58
N ILE A 304 11.01 -8.48 -0.48
CA ILE A 304 11.52 -9.47 -1.45
C ILE A 304 10.88 -9.24 -2.83
N THR A 305 9.56 -9.14 -2.90
CA THR A 305 8.84 -8.99 -4.18
C THR A 305 9.17 -7.67 -4.87
N ALA A 306 9.16 -6.55 -4.15
CA ALA A 306 9.49 -5.24 -4.69
C ALA A 306 10.93 -5.17 -5.18
N THR A 307 11.89 -5.80 -4.48
CA THR A 307 13.28 -5.87 -4.94
C THR A 307 13.39 -6.46 -6.34
N ILE A 308 12.60 -7.47 -6.67
CA ILE A 308 12.69 -8.16 -7.97
C ILE A 308 11.82 -7.50 -9.04
N MET A 309 10.65 -7.00 -8.66
CA MET A 309 9.68 -6.46 -9.63
C MET A 309 9.98 -5.01 -10.04
N ALA A 310 10.61 -4.24 -9.15
CA ALA A 310 10.95 -2.85 -9.45
C ALA A 310 12.20 -2.72 -10.32
N THR A 311 12.22 -1.71 -11.19
CA THR A 311 13.41 -1.34 -11.97
C THR A 311 14.59 -1.09 -11.03
N GLU A 312 15.74 -1.66 -11.37
CA GLU A 312 16.94 -1.53 -10.57
C GLU A 312 17.49 -0.11 -10.62
N THR A 313 17.60 0.51 -9.45
CA THR A 313 18.23 1.81 -9.24
C THR A 313 18.95 1.80 -7.89
N GLU A 314 19.99 2.63 -7.73
CA GLU A 314 20.71 2.74 -6.45
C GLU A 314 19.79 3.17 -5.30
N ARG A 315 18.90 4.16 -5.53
CA ARG A 315 17.91 4.59 -4.54
C ARG A 315 16.93 3.44 -4.19
N GLY A 316 16.47 2.68 -5.20
CA GLY A 316 15.58 1.54 -4.99
C GLY A 316 16.26 0.44 -4.18
N ASN A 317 17.49 0.09 -4.52
CA ASN A 317 18.25 -0.93 -3.77
C ASN A 317 18.47 -0.52 -2.30
N ASN A 318 18.78 0.77 -2.04
CA ASN A 318 18.89 1.28 -0.67
C ASN A 318 17.55 1.25 0.07
N LEU A 319 16.44 1.58 -0.60
CA LEU A 319 15.10 1.51 -0.02
C LEU A 319 14.72 0.07 0.36
N PHE A 320 14.90 -0.88 -0.55
CA PHE A 320 14.53 -2.28 -0.30
C PHE A 320 15.41 -2.92 0.77
N ALA A 321 16.70 -2.59 0.81
CA ALA A 321 17.59 -3.02 1.89
C ALA A 321 17.14 -2.46 3.25
N LEU A 322 16.82 -1.15 3.31
CA LEU A 322 16.28 -0.52 4.53
C LEU A 322 15.00 -1.21 5.01
N MET A 323 14.07 -1.48 4.07
CA MET A 323 12.82 -2.17 4.38
C MET A 323 13.08 -3.57 4.94
N LEU A 324 13.87 -4.38 4.25
CA LEU A 324 14.16 -5.75 4.68
C LEU A 324 14.87 -5.80 6.03
N ASN A 325 15.87 -4.94 6.28
CA ASN A 325 16.56 -4.86 7.56
C ASN A 325 15.61 -4.47 8.70
N ARG A 326 14.77 -3.44 8.49
CA ARG A 326 13.80 -2.99 9.50
C ARG A 326 12.74 -4.08 9.80
N HIS A 327 12.18 -4.72 8.77
CA HIS A 327 11.15 -5.75 8.95
C HIS A 327 11.70 -7.07 9.48
N ALA A 328 12.91 -7.47 9.09
CA ALA A 328 13.58 -8.60 9.71
C ALA A 328 13.84 -8.36 11.20
N ARG A 329 14.31 -7.17 11.55
CA ARG A 329 14.47 -6.79 12.95
C ARG A 329 13.13 -6.73 13.69
N HIS A 330 12.07 -6.27 13.04
CA HIS A 330 10.71 -6.31 13.59
C HIS A 330 10.31 -7.74 13.92
N ALA A 331 10.44 -8.65 12.97
CA ALA A 331 10.11 -10.07 13.16
C ALA A 331 10.88 -10.74 14.31
N ILE A 332 12.16 -10.37 14.48
CA ILE A 332 12.99 -10.83 15.62
C ILE A 332 12.43 -10.29 16.94
N ASP A 333 12.18 -8.99 17.02
CA ASP A 333 11.81 -8.31 18.27
C ASP A 333 10.45 -8.77 18.82
N VAL A 334 9.53 -9.24 17.96
CA VAL A 334 8.20 -9.75 18.35
C VAL A 334 8.09 -11.27 18.29
N ASP A 335 9.21 -12.00 18.13
CA ASP A 335 9.27 -13.46 18.02
C ASP A 335 8.36 -14.05 16.92
N ALA A 336 8.19 -13.32 15.79
CA ALA A 336 7.19 -13.65 14.77
C ALA A 336 7.36 -15.06 14.19
N LEU A 337 8.59 -15.48 13.91
CA LEU A 337 8.87 -16.80 13.31
C LEU A 337 8.67 -17.95 14.29
N ASP A 338 8.94 -17.75 15.58
CA ASP A 338 8.68 -18.76 16.60
C ASP A 338 7.17 -18.91 16.86
N ARG A 339 6.44 -17.78 16.91
CA ARG A 339 4.98 -17.77 16.97
C ARG A 339 4.35 -18.48 15.77
N LEU A 340 4.86 -18.19 14.56
CA LEU A 340 4.38 -18.82 13.33
C LEU A 340 4.66 -20.34 13.34
N ALA A 341 5.87 -20.76 13.72
CA ALA A 341 6.22 -22.17 13.80
C ALA A 341 5.37 -22.94 14.84
N ALA A 342 4.88 -22.26 15.87
CA ALA A 342 4.00 -22.86 16.87
C ALA A 342 2.56 -23.12 16.37
N LEU A 343 2.19 -22.63 15.17
CA LEU A 343 0.90 -22.92 14.52
C LEU A 343 0.93 -24.21 13.69
N ALA A 344 2.12 -24.79 13.42
CA ALA A 344 2.29 -26.02 12.66
C ALA A 344 1.97 -27.25 13.54
#